data_faa540c0bdc929fe8082e027ce7d511f
#
_entry.id   faa540c0bdc929fe8082e027ce7d511f
#
_cell.length_a   1.000
_cell.length_b   1.000
_cell.length_c   1.000
_cell.angle_alpha   90.00
_cell.angle_beta   90.00
_cell.angle_gamma   90.00
#
_symmetry.space_group_name_H-M   'P 1'
#
loop_
_entity.id
_entity.type
_entity.pdbx_description
1 polymer ?
#
loop_
_entity_poly.entity_id
_entity_poly.type
_entity_poly.pdbx_seq_one_letter_code
_entity_poly.pdbx_strand_id
1 'polypeptide(L)'
;MWRPAGIELPRWDLAVTPTVIISSALATRDFQDVHHDRDAAVRRGSRDIFLNILATTGFVQRYVTDWAGPAAVLRGIEIRLGAPCHPGDTLTFTGYAHGDEVAVAGRTATGEHVSGTVRVTS
;
A
#
# COMPACT_ATOMS: atom_id res chain seq x y z
N MET A 1 -3.62 -23.94 12.64
CA MET A 1 -2.29 -23.50 12.95
C MET A 1 -1.81 -22.49 11.93
N TRP A 2 -1.18 -21.45 12.37
CA TRP A 2 -0.68 -20.40 11.53
C TRP A 2 0.59 -20.82 10.76
N ARG A 3 1.04 -19.99 9.85
CA ARG A 3 2.17 -20.26 8.99
C ARG A 3 3.48 -20.32 9.76
N PRO A 4 4.46 -21.13 9.31
CA PRO A 4 5.78 -21.16 9.94
C PRO A 4 6.43 -19.76 9.93
N ALA A 5 7.25 -19.49 10.93
CA ALA A 5 8.04 -18.29 11.00
C ALA A 5 9.07 -18.24 9.87
N GLY A 6 9.41 -17.04 9.42
CA GLY A 6 10.46 -16.83 8.46
C GLY A 6 10.11 -17.09 7.00
N ILE A 7 8.86 -16.84 6.61
CA ILE A 7 8.43 -17.02 5.22
C ILE A 7 8.43 -15.67 4.48
N GLU A 8 9.11 -15.60 3.35
CA GLU A 8 8.98 -14.48 2.42
C GLU A 8 7.69 -14.60 1.62
N LEU A 9 6.95 -13.51 1.52
CA LEU A 9 5.80 -13.43 0.64
C LEU A 9 6.26 -13.21 -0.81
N PRO A 10 5.51 -13.70 -1.81
CA PRO A 10 5.78 -13.34 -3.19
C PRO A 10 5.72 -11.82 -3.38
N ARG A 11 6.61 -11.32 -4.23
CA ARG A 11 6.59 -9.89 -4.60
C ARG A 11 5.35 -9.58 -5.42
N TRP A 12 4.76 -8.42 -5.18
CA TRP A 12 3.63 -7.91 -5.97
C TRP A 12 3.95 -6.53 -6.52
N ASP A 13 3.93 -6.40 -7.84
CA ASP A 13 4.14 -5.14 -8.54
C ASP A 13 2.78 -4.55 -8.92
N LEU A 14 2.49 -3.37 -8.40
CA LEU A 14 1.28 -2.63 -8.72
C LEU A 14 1.62 -1.46 -9.63
N ALA A 15 1.09 -1.46 -10.85
CA ALA A 15 1.22 -0.32 -11.74
C ALA A 15 0.31 0.81 -11.23
N VAL A 16 0.90 1.93 -10.83
CA VAL A 16 0.16 3.07 -10.31
C VAL A 16 -0.15 4.01 -11.45
N THR A 17 -1.42 4.02 -11.86
CA THR A 17 -1.93 4.87 -12.92
C THR A 17 -2.69 6.05 -12.35
N PRO A 18 -2.95 7.12 -13.14
CA PRO A 18 -3.85 8.18 -12.68
C PRO A 18 -5.21 7.63 -12.27
N THR A 19 -5.73 6.64 -12.99
CA THR A 19 -7.02 6.00 -12.66
C THR A 19 -6.97 5.32 -11.29
N VAL A 20 -5.90 4.60 -10.97
CA VAL A 20 -5.74 3.96 -9.67
C VAL A 20 -5.75 5.00 -8.55
N ILE A 21 -5.02 6.09 -8.72
CA ILE A 21 -4.93 7.15 -7.71
C ILE A 21 -6.29 7.82 -7.51
N ILE A 22 -6.93 8.24 -8.59
CA ILE A 22 -8.18 8.99 -8.53
C ILE A 22 -9.32 8.08 -8.04
N SER A 23 -9.45 6.88 -8.60
CA SER A 23 -10.53 5.98 -8.23
C SER A 23 -10.42 5.51 -6.78
N SER A 24 -9.23 5.25 -6.30
CA SER A 24 -9.04 4.86 -4.89
C SER A 24 -9.27 6.02 -3.93
N ALA A 25 -8.94 7.25 -4.32
CA ALA A 25 -9.26 8.44 -3.53
C ALA A 25 -10.78 8.61 -3.42
N LEU A 26 -11.52 8.47 -4.53
CA LEU A 26 -12.97 8.55 -4.52
C LEU A 26 -13.60 7.41 -3.70
N ALA A 27 -13.10 6.20 -3.86
CA ALA A 27 -13.60 5.02 -3.14
C ALA A 27 -13.42 5.16 -1.62
N THR A 28 -12.38 5.82 -1.17
CA THR A 28 -12.09 6.06 0.24
C THR A 28 -12.64 7.41 0.72
N ARG A 29 -13.38 8.12 -0.12
CA ARG A 29 -13.96 9.45 0.15
C ARG A 29 -12.94 10.49 0.58
N ASP A 30 -11.76 10.41 0.04
CA ASP A 30 -10.73 11.42 0.23
C ASP A 30 -10.75 12.37 -0.97
N PHE A 31 -11.41 13.50 -0.82
CA PHE A 31 -11.65 14.46 -1.89
C PHE A 31 -10.62 15.58 -1.94
N GLN A 32 -9.53 15.46 -1.22
CA GLN A 32 -8.45 16.45 -1.32
C GLN A 32 -7.92 16.52 -2.75
N ASP A 33 -7.73 17.74 -3.23
CA ASP A 33 -7.38 17.99 -4.62
C ASP A 33 -6.03 17.39 -5.03
N VAL A 34 -5.10 17.23 -4.11
CA VAL A 34 -3.78 16.61 -4.37
C VAL A 34 -3.86 15.16 -4.84
N HIS A 35 -5.01 14.50 -4.69
CA HIS A 35 -5.23 13.12 -5.09
C HIS A 35 -5.99 12.99 -6.41
N HIS A 36 -6.42 14.08 -7.03
CA HIS A 36 -7.17 14.03 -8.29
C HIS A 36 -6.95 15.20 -9.23
N ASP A 37 -6.38 16.30 -8.78
CA ASP A 37 -6.17 17.51 -9.59
C ASP A 37 -4.67 17.81 -9.66
N ARG A 38 -4.08 17.53 -10.84
CA ARG A 38 -2.64 17.70 -11.01
C ARG A 38 -2.20 19.13 -10.82
N ASP A 39 -2.94 20.10 -11.36
CA ASP A 39 -2.57 21.51 -11.23
C ASP A 39 -2.61 21.97 -9.77
N ALA A 40 -3.61 21.53 -9.02
CA ALA A 40 -3.71 21.81 -7.60
C ALA A 40 -2.55 21.16 -6.83
N ALA A 41 -2.22 19.91 -7.15
CA ALA A 41 -1.09 19.22 -6.52
C ALA A 41 0.23 19.94 -6.77
N VAL A 42 0.46 20.39 -7.99
CA VAL A 42 1.66 21.16 -8.35
C VAL A 42 1.72 22.49 -7.58
N ARG A 43 0.60 23.20 -7.48
CA ARG A 43 0.54 24.45 -6.70
C ARG A 43 0.86 24.22 -5.22
N ARG A 44 0.57 23.05 -4.69
CA ARG A 44 0.87 22.67 -3.30
C ARG A 44 2.28 22.08 -3.12
N GLY A 45 3.10 22.08 -4.16
CA GLY A 45 4.49 21.63 -4.09
C GLY A 45 4.76 20.19 -4.46
N SER A 46 3.73 19.43 -4.89
CA SER A 46 3.90 18.08 -5.40
C SER A 46 4.19 18.12 -6.91
N ARG A 47 4.93 17.13 -7.42
CA ARG A 47 5.19 17.09 -8.86
C ARG A 47 3.95 16.62 -9.66
N ASP A 48 3.02 15.93 -9.01
CA ASP A 48 1.79 15.38 -9.62
C ASP A 48 0.83 14.97 -8.51
N ILE A 49 -0.33 14.44 -8.87
CA ILE A 49 -1.22 13.80 -7.90
C ILE A 49 -0.52 12.59 -7.27
N PHE A 50 -0.96 12.17 -6.11
CA PHE A 50 -0.36 11.02 -5.42
C PHE A 50 -1.39 10.20 -4.67
N LEU A 51 -1.01 8.95 -4.40
CA LEU A 51 -1.83 7.96 -3.72
C LEU A 51 -2.10 8.39 -2.28
N ASN A 52 -3.35 8.25 -1.82
CA ASN A 52 -3.70 8.61 -0.44
C ASN A 52 -3.41 7.46 0.54
N ILE A 53 -3.36 7.78 1.84
CA ILE A 53 -3.00 6.80 2.88
C ILE A 53 -4.02 5.67 2.98
N LEU A 54 -5.31 5.95 2.81
CA LEU A 54 -6.35 4.92 2.90
C LEU A 54 -6.22 3.92 1.76
N ALA A 55 -5.92 4.37 0.55
CA ALA A 55 -5.67 3.49 -0.58
C ALA A 55 -4.43 2.63 -0.35
N THR A 56 -3.34 3.24 0.12
CA THR A 56 -2.11 2.51 0.44
C THR A 56 -2.38 1.44 1.49
N THR A 57 -3.12 1.77 2.55
CA THR A 57 -3.52 0.82 3.59
C THR A 57 -4.32 -0.35 2.99
N GLY A 58 -5.25 -0.07 2.10
CA GLY A 58 -6.03 -1.09 1.41
C GLY A 58 -5.17 -2.02 0.56
N PHE A 59 -4.18 -1.49 -0.16
CA PHE A 59 -3.26 -2.30 -0.95
C PHE A 59 -2.36 -3.18 -0.07
N VAL A 60 -1.90 -2.67 1.06
CA VAL A 60 -1.14 -3.46 2.03
C VAL A 60 -2.00 -4.62 2.55
N GLN A 61 -3.24 -4.36 2.91
CA GLN A 61 -4.17 -5.40 3.36
C GLN A 61 -4.38 -6.45 2.28
N ARG A 62 -4.64 -6.02 1.05
CA ARG A 62 -4.83 -6.93 -0.08
C ARG A 62 -3.62 -7.82 -0.31
N TYR A 63 -2.43 -7.24 -0.26
CA TYR A 63 -1.19 -7.99 -0.43
C TYR A 63 -1.08 -9.13 0.58
N VAL A 64 -1.34 -8.84 1.84
CA VAL A 64 -1.25 -9.83 2.91
C VAL A 64 -2.36 -10.87 2.83
N THR A 65 -3.60 -10.45 2.60
CA THR A 65 -4.73 -11.39 2.54
C THR A 65 -4.72 -12.26 1.31
N ASP A 66 -4.23 -11.78 0.17
CA ASP A 66 -4.05 -12.60 -1.02
C ASP A 66 -3.07 -13.76 -0.74
N TRP A 67 -2.02 -13.50 0.01
CA TRP A 67 -1.08 -14.54 0.42
C TRP A 67 -1.63 -15.44 1.52
N ALA A 68 -2.26 -14.87 2.54
CA ALA A 68 -2.72 -15.61 3.73
C ALA A 68 -3.94 -16.48 3.45
N GLY A 69 -4.74 -16.13 2.44
CA GLY A 69 -5.91 -16.89 2.01
C GLY A 69 -7.22 -16.43 2.64
N PRO A 70 -8.35 -17.01 2.19
CA PRO A 70 -9.68 -16.49 2.54
C PRO A 70 -10.08 -16.74 4.00
N ALA A 71 -9.43 -17.68 4.69
CA ALA A 71 -9.70 -17.94 6.10
C ALA A 71 -8.97 -16.99 7.04
N ALA A 72 -8.08 -16.15 6.51
CA ALA A 72 -7.28 -15.24 7.32
C ALA A 72 -8.15 -14.11 7.90
N VAL A 73 -7.86 -13.76 9.14
CA VAL A 73 -8.53 -12.65 9.84
C VAL A 73 -7.48 -11.59 10.17
N LEU A 74 -7.68 -10.39 9.67
CA LEU A 74 -6.83 -9.26 10.01
C LEU A 74 -7.10 -8.85 11.46
N ARG A 75 -6.02 -8.77 12.26
CA ARG A 75 -6.10 -8.40 13.67
C ARG A 75 -5.60 -6.98 13.93
N GLY A 76 -4.75 -6.48 13.08
CA GLY A 76 -4.24 -5.13 13.19
C GLY A 76 -3.33 -4.78 12.05
N ILE A 77 -3.20 -3.49 11.83
CA ILE A 77 -2.30 -2.95 10.80
C ILE A 77 -1.71 -1.64 11.34
N GLU A 78 -0.40 -1.54 11.25
CA GLU A 78 0.33 -0.33 11.57
C GLU A 78 1.26 -0.04 10.42
N ILE A 79 1.07 1.09 9.75
CA ILE A 79 1.91 1.48 8.63
C ILE A 79 2.44 2.90 8.81
N ARG A 80 3.54 3.16 8.11
CA ARG A 80 4.17 4.46 8.03
C ARG A 80 4.37 4.79 6.56
N LEU A 81 3.94 5.98 6.14
CA LEU A 81 4.20 6.47 4.80
C LEU A 81 5.56 7.15 4.73
N GLY A 82 6.24 6.94 3.62
CA GLY A 82 7.48 7.62 3.25
C GLY A 82 7.28 8.48 2.01
N ALA A 83 8.05 8.20 0.96
CA ALA A 83 7.97 8.97 -0.29
C ALA A 83 6.60 8.84 -0.95
N PRO A 84 6.06 9.91 -1.54
CA PRO A 84 4.78 9.83 -2.25
C PRO A 84 4.87 8.92 -3.48
N CYS A 85 3.73 8.34 -3.84
CA CYS A 85 3.59 7.47 -5.00
C CYS A 85 2.76 8.19 -6.06
N HIS A 86 3.32 8.38 -7.25
CA HIS A 86 2.78 9.18 -8.33
C HIS A 86 2.35 8.34 -9.53
N PRO A 87 1.57 8.91 -10.47
CA PRO A 87 1.26 8.22 -11.70
C PRO A 87 2.52 7.81 -12.46
N GLY A 88 2.52 6.62 -13.00
CA GLY A 88 3.66 6.06 -13.73
C GLY A 88 4.62 5.28 -12.85
N ASP A 89 4.51 5.38 -11.53
CA ASP A 89 5.31 4.57 -10.62
C ASP A 89 4.84 3.12 -10.65
N THR A 90 5.77 2.20 -10.41
CA THR A 90 5.44 0.83 -10.04
C THR A 90 5.70 0.68 -8.54
N LEU A 91 4.66 0.36 -7.81
CA LEU A 91 4.75 0.12 -6.37
C LEU A 91 4.96 -1.37 -6.14
N THR A 92 6.15 -1.72 -5.67
CA THR A 92 6.54 -3.10 -5.44
C THR A 92 6.39 -3.42 -3.96
N PHE A 93 5.50 -4.36 -3.66
CA PHE A 93 5.30 -4.86 -2.30
C PHE A 93 6.16 -6.09 -2.05
N THR A 94 6.80 -6.11 -0.89
CA THR A 94 7.52 -7.26 -0.35
C THR A 94 7.04 -7.51 1.06
N GLY A 95 7.17 -8.73 1.52
CA GLY A 95 6.73 -9.09 2.87
C GLY A 95 7.49 -10.26 3.44
N TYR A 96 7.50 -10.33 4.76
CA TYR A 96 8.16 -11.40 5.51
C TYR A 96 7.29 -11.75 6.70
N ALA A 97 6.84 -13.01 6.76
CA ALA A 97 5.98 -13.49 7.82
C ALA A 97 6.78 -14.12 8.93
N HIS A 98 6.48 -13.76 10.15
CA HIS A 98 7.04 -14.36 11.36
C HIS A 98 5.93 -14.53 12.38
N GLY A 99 5.55 -15.76 12.66
CA GLY A 99 4.39 -16.03 13.51
C GLY A 99 3.12 -15.50 12.87
N ASP A 100 2.37 -14.68 13.59
CA ASP A 100 1.14 -14.04 13.12
C ASP A 100 1.37 -12.59 12.62
N GLU A 101 2.62 -12.18 12.50
CA GLU A 101 2.98 -10.87 12.00
C GLU A 101 3.62 -10.95 10.62
N VAL A 102 3.26 -10.00 9.76
CA VAL A 102 3.86 -9.83 8.45
C VAL A 102 4.45 -8.44 8.37
N ALA A 103 5.77 -8.37 8.23
CA ALA A 103 6.44 -7.12 7.93
C ALA A 103 6.29 -6.83 6.43
N VAL A 104 5.76 -5.67 6.08
CA VAL A 104 5.47 -5.29 4.71
C VAL A 104 6.21 -4.02 4.36
N ALA A 105 6.74 -3.96 3.14
CA ALA A 105 7.28 -2.74 2.56
C ALA A 105 6.77 -2.58 1.14
N GLY A 106 6.53 -1.34 0.74
CA GLY A 106 6.19 -0.98 -0.64
C GLY A 106 7.15 0.09 -1.13
N ARG A 107 7.80 -0.17 -2.27
CA ARG A 107 8.84 0.70 -2.82
C ARG A 107 8.56 1.09 -4.25
N THR A 108 8.95 2.31 -4.60
CA THR A 108 9.02 2.79 -5.97
C THR A 108 10.48 3.06 -6.34
N ALA A 109 10.72 3.48 -7.57
CA ALA A 109 12.08 3.85 -8.00
C ALA A 109 12.67 5.01 -7.20
N THR A 110 11.82 5.86 -6.59
CA THR A 110 12.27 7.02 -5.82
C THR A 110 12.46 6.74 -4.34
N GLY A 111 12.06 5.57 -3.86
CA GLY A 111 12.27 5.18 -2.47
C GLY A 111 11.11 4.42 -1.85
N GLU A 112 11.15 4.28 -0.54
CA GLU A 112 10.14 3.56 0.21
C GLU A 112 8.88 4.43 0.35
N HIS A 113 7.77 3.92 -0.15
CA HIS A 113 6.47 4.57 -0.03
C HIS A 113 5.76 4.21 1.27
N VAL A 114 5.85 2.96 1.67
CA VAL A 114 5.16 2.45 2.86
C VAL A 114 5.97 1.35 3.51
N SER A 115 5.91 1.28 4.82
CA SER A 115 6.40 0.15 5.60
C SER A 115 5.52 -0.04 6.82
N GLY A 116 5.49 -1.25 7.34
CA GLY A 116 4.73 -1.53 8.54
C GLY A 116 4.57 -3.00 8.84
N THR A 117 3.64 -3.27 9.72
CA THR A 117 3.35 -4.63 10.20
C THR A 117 1.85 -4.88 10.15
N VAL A 118 1.50 -6.05 9.63
CA VAL A 118 0.13 -6.55 9.61
C VAL A 118 0.06 -7.77 10.49
N ARG A 119 -0.90 -7.79 11.43
CA ARG A 119 -1.16 -8.97 12.24
C ARG A 119 -2.35 -9.71 11.66
N VAL A 120 -2.17 -11.00 11.46
CA VAL A 120 -3.16 -11.85 10.81
C VAL A 120 -3.14 -13.23 11.43
N THR A 121 -4.34 -13.80 11.63
CA THR A 121 -4.53 -15.17 12.13
C THR A 121 -5.38 -15.97 11.13
N SER A 122 -5.32 -17.27 11.24
CA SER A 122 -6.15 -18.14 10.40
C SER A 122 -7.26 -18.80 11.21
#